data_ec97f0c12a74c000f2c2f9ad66ff3f67
#
_entry.id   ec97f0c12a74c000f2c2f9ad66ff3f67
#
_cell.length_a   1.000
_cell.length_b   1.000
_cell.length_c   1.000
_cell.angle_alpha   90.00
_cell.angle_beta   90.00
_cell.angle_gamma   90.00
#
_symmetry.space_group_name_H-M   'P 1'
#
loop_
_entity.id
_entity.type
_entity.pdbx_description
1 polymer ?
#
loop_
_entity_poly.entity_id
_entity_poly.type
_entity_poly.pdbx_seq_one_letter_code
_entity_poly.pdbx_strand_id
1 'polypeptide(L)'
;MIAKDLASSIGNTPLIKLRAASEATGCSILGKAEFVNPGQSVKDRAALYIIRDAEEKGLLRPGGTIVEGTAGNTGIGIAPVSYTHLTLPTISD
;
A
#
# COMPACT_ATOMS: atom_id res chain seq x y z
N MET A 1 -10.14 -5.00 14.70
CA MET A 1 -9.68 -3.60 14.65
C MET A 1 -10.49 -2.81 13.63
N ILE A 2 -10.86 -1.61 14.00
CA ILE A 2 -11.54 -0.71 13.06
C ILE A 2 -10.54 0.33 12.59
N ALA A 3 -10.29 0.37 11.29
CA ALA A 3 -9.41 1.38 10.70
C ALA A 3 -10.21 2.70 10.52
N LYS A 4 -9.60 3.83 10.83
CA LYS A 4 -10.28 5.13 10.74
C LYS A 4 -10.53 5.57 9.29
N ASP A 5 -9.73 5.08 8.35
CA ASP A 5 -9.87 5.37 6.93
C ASP A 5 -9.20 4.26 6.11
N LEU A 6 -9.32 4.35 4.79
CA LEU A 6 -8.81 3.33 3.89
C LEU A 6 -7.28 3.21 3.98
N ALA A 7 -6.58 4.34 4.03
CA ALA A 7 -5.12 4.34 4.09
C ALA A 7 -4.58 3.70 5.38
N SER A 8 -5.26 3.86 6.51
CA SER A 8 -4.81 3.27 7.77
C SER A 8 -5.00 1.75 7.83
N SER A 9 -5.73 1.16 6.89
CA SER A 9 -5.82 -0.30 6.77
C SER A 9 -4.65 -0.92 6.00
N ILE A 10 -3.87 -0.10 5.30
CA ILE A 10 -2.73 -0.57 4.51
C ILE A 10 -1.66 -1.15 5.44
N GLY A 11 -1.15 -2.33 5.10
CA GLY A 11 -0.07 -2.96 5.84
C GLY A 11 -0.50 -3.81 7.02
N ASN A 12 -1.75 -3.71 7.45
CA ASN A 12 -2.31 -4.55 8.51
C ASN A 12 -2.81 -5.86 7.93
N THR A 13 -1.95 -6.54 7.19
CA THR A 13 -2.27 -7.79 6.50
C THR A 13 -1.91 -8.99 7.38
N PRO A 14 -2.66 -10.09 7.28
CA PRO A 14 -2.38 -11.27 8.08
C PRO A 14 -1.09 -11.96 7.66
N LEU A 15 -0.45 -12.60 8.63
CA LEU A 15 0.69 -13.47 8.40
C LEU A 15 0.17 -14.91 8.42
N ILE A 16 0.33 -15.63 7.32
CA ILE A 16 -0.27 -16.94 7.12
C ILE A 16 0.81 -17.99 6.97
N LYS A 17 0.66 -19.12 7.68
CA LYS A 17 1.57 -20.24 7.49
C LYS A 17 1.23 -20.94 6.17
N LEU A 18 2.25 -21.09 5.33
CA LEU A 18 2.13 -21.83 4.06
C LEU A 18 2.39 -23.31 4.34
N ARG A 19 1.32 -24.06 4.56
CA ARG A 19 1.40 -25.44 5.05
C ARG A 19 2.16 -26.37 4.10
N ALA A 20 1.82 -26.37 2.81
CA ALA A 20 2.46 -27.28 1.85
C ALA A 20 3.97 -27.03 1.75
N ALA A 21 4.38 -25.76 1.64
CA ALA A 21 5.79 -25.39 1.56
C ALA A 21 6.52 -25.71 2.88
N SER A 22 5.86 -25.50 4.01
CA SER A 22 6.44 -25.80 5.32
C SER A 22 6.65 -27.29 5.50
N GLU A 23 5.69 -28.11 5.12
CA GLU A 23 5.80 -29.58 5.19
C GLU A 23 6.87 -30.10 4.26
N ALA A 24 6.93 -29.59 3.04
CA ALA A 24 7.90 -30.04 2.03
C ALA A 24 9.35 -29.73 2.43
N THR A 25 9.59 -28.65 3.15
CA THR A 25 10.93 -28.19 3.51
C THR A 25 11.35 -28.51 4.94
N GLY A 26 10.40 -28.87 5.80
CA GLY A 26 10.66 -29.01 7.24
C GLY A 26 10.88 -27.69 7.94
N CYS A 27 10.59 -26.57 7.29
CA CYS A 27 10.73 -25.21 7.82
C CYS A 27 9.36 -24.61 8.09
N SER A 28 9.31 -23.59 8.92
CA SER A 28 8.10 -22.75 9.05
C SER A 28 8.17 -21.63 8.02
N ILE A 29 7.40 -21.77 6.95
CA ILE A 29 7.34 -20.79 5.89
C ILE A 29 6.04 -20.00 6.02
N LEU A 30 6.18 -18.68 6.14
CA LEU A 30 5.05 -17.77 6.37
C LEU A 30 4.91 -16.82 5.18
N GLY A 31 3.68 -16.49 4.84
CA GLY A 31 3.37 -15.53 3.79
C GLY A 31 2.60 -14.34 4.35
N LYS A 32 3.03 -13.15 4.01
CA LYS A 32 2.32 -11.93 4.35
C LYS A 32 1.26 -11.71 3.27
N ALA A 33 -0.02 -11.76 3.66
CA ALA A 33 -1.15 -11.70 2.72
C ALA A 33 -1.42 -10.29 2.20
N GLU A 34 -0.50 -9.76 1.40
CA GLU A 34 -0.57 -8.37 0.90
C GLU A 34 -1.75 -8.13 -0.06
N PHE A 35 -2.36 -9.18 -0.60
CA PHE A 35 -3.58 -9.05 -1.40
C PHE A 35 -4.78 -8.55 -0.59
N VAL A 36 -4.70 -8.56 0.73
CA VAL A 36 -5.75 -8.02 1.62
C VAL A 36 -5.69 -6.49 1.72
N ASN A 37 -4.61 -5.86 1.27
CA ASN A 37 -4.55 -4.40 1.20
C ASN A 37 -5.69 -3.84 0.32
N PRO A 38 -6.14 -2.59 0.55
CA PRO A 38 -7.22 -1.98 -0.25
C PRO A 38 -7.00 -2.03 -1.76
N GLY A 39 -5.78 -1.83 -2.24
CA GLY A 39 -5.40 -1.94 -3.65
C GLY A 39 -4.98 -3.35 -4.05
N GLN A 40 -5.12 -4.31 -3.16
CA GLN A 40 -4.93 -5.75 -3.38
C GLN A 40 -3.48 -6.18 -3.64
N SER A 41 -2.49 -5.37 -3.25
CA SER A 41 -1.10 -5.77 -3.41
C SER A 41 -0.16 -5.08 -2.42
N VAL A 42 1.11 -5.52 -2.41
CA VAL A 42 2.18 -4.90 -1.62
C VAL A 42 2.46 -3.45 -2.08
N LYS A 43 2.01 -3.08 -3.27
CA LYS A 43 2.25 -1.73 -3.80
C LYS A 43 1.50 -0.65 -3.02
N ASP A 44 0.40 -1.00 -2.36
CA ASP A 44 -0.28 -0.10 -1.43
C ASP A 44 0.67 0.36 -0.34
N ARG A 45 1.43 -0.56 0.22
CA ARG A 45 2.42 -0.28 1.25
C ARG A 45 3.51 0.66 0.74
N ALA A 46 4.05 0.38 -0.46
CA ALA A 46 5.04 1.24 -1.08
C ALA A 46 4.49 2.65 -1.33
N ALA A 47 3.27 2.74 -1.87
CA ALA A 47 2.62 4.02 -2.14
C ALA A 47 2.42 4.84 -0.86
N LEU A 48 1.97 4.21 0.21
CA LEU A 48 1.76 4.89 1.49
C LEU A 48 3.05 5.53 2.01
N TYR A 49 4.15 4.79 1.99
CA TYR A 49 5.42 5.29 2.51
C TYR A 49 6.08 6.32 1.59
N ILE A 50 5.93 6.18 0.27
CA ILE A 50 6.41 7.19 -0.68
C ILE A 50 5.72 8.53 -0.42
N ILE A 51 4.40 8.52 -0.26
CA ILE A 51 3.63 9.74 -0.02
C ILE A 51 3.96 10.33 1.35
N ARG A 52 4.02 9.52 2.40
CA ARG A 52 4.39 9.98 3.73
C ARG A 52 5.78 10.62 3.76
N ASP A 53 6.74 9.99 3.08
CA ASP A 53 8.10 10.51 3.01
C ASP A 53 8.13 11.88 2.31
N ALA A 54 7.40 12.01 1.20
CA ALA A 54 7.32 13.27 0.47
C ALA A 54 6.65 14.38 1.31
N GLU A 55 5.62 14.03 2.07
CA GLU A 55 4.96 14.98 2.98
C GLU A 55 5.89 15.44 4.09
N GLU A 56 6.60 14.51 4.74
CA GLU A 56 7.55 14.83 5.81
C GLU A 56 8.69 15.74 5.33
N LYS A 57 9.15 15.52 4.11
CA LYS A 57 10.22 16.33 3.51
C LYS A 57 9.75 17.66 2.94
N GLY A 58 8.45 17.93 2.99
CA GLY A 58 7.88 19.15 2.43
C GLY A 58 7.86 19.19 0.91
N LEU A 59 8.10 18.07 0.25
CA LEU A 59 8.07 17.97 -1.21
C LEU A 59 6.66 17.86 -1.74
N LEU A 60 5.73 17.42 -0.91
CA LEU A 60 4.33 17.27 -1.26
C LEU A 60 3.49 17.99 -0.19
N ARG A 61 2.67 18.94 -0.62
CA ARG A 61 1.82 19.74 0.25
C ARG A 61 0.35 19.52 -0.07
N PRO A 62 -0.57 19.80 0.87
CA PRO A 62 -2.00 19.79 0.56
C PRO A 62 -2.27 20.65 -0.68
N GLY A 63 -3.06 20.15 -1.61
CA GLY A 63 -3.33 20.82 -2.88
C GLY A 63 -2.29 20.57 -3.98
N GLY A 64 -1.21 19.86 -3.69
CA GLY A 64 -0.22 19.49 -4.69
C GLY A 64 -0.75 18.46 -5.69
N THR A 65 0.06 18.10 -6.67
CA THR A 65 -0.31 17.14 -7.71
C THR A 65 0.69 15.97 -7.71
N ILE A 66 0.15 14.76 -7.76
CA ILE A 66 0.96 13.54 -7.89
C ILE A 66 0.84 13.06 -9.33
N VAL A 67 2.01 12.85 -9.97
CA VAL A 67 2.08 12.29 -11.31
C VAL A 67 2.92 11.03 -11.25
N GLU A 68 2.39 9.91 -11.71
CA GLU A 68 3.07 8.62 -11.66
C GLU A 68 2.86 7.86 -12.97
N GLY A 69 3.97 7.48 -13.60
CA GLY A 69 3.96 6.63 -14.78
C GLY A 69 3.97 5.17 -14.36
N THR A 70 2.81 4.61 -14.13
CA THR A 70 2.70 3.21 -13.70
C THR A 70 1.63 2.49 -14.49
N ALA A 71 1.89 1.24 -14.81
CA ALA A 71 0.93 0.39 -15.52
C ALA A 71 0.20 -0.57 -14.60
N GLY A 72 0.34 -0.44 -13.28
CA GLY A 72 -0.18 -1.47 -12.40
C GLY A 72 -0.47 -1.04 -10.98
N ASN A 73 -0.18 -1.94 -10.05
CA ASN A 73 -0.60 -1.86 -8.65
C ASN A 73 -0.09 -0.63 -7.89
N THR A 74 1.03 -0.04 -8.30
CA THR A 74 1.54 1.16 -7.64
C THR A 74 0.57 2.34 -7.84
N GLY A 75 0.05 2.53 -9.06
CA GLY A 75 -0.95 3.56 -9.31
C GLY A 75 -2.25 3.29 -8.56
N ILE A 76 -2.67 2.03 -8.47
CA ILE A 76 -3.83 1.61 -7.70
C ILE A 76 -3.63 1.94 -6.21
N GLY A 77 -2.42 1.72 -5.67
CA GLY A 77 -2.11 2.05 -4.28
C GLY A 77 -2.05 3.55 -4.01
N ILE A 78 -1.54 4.34 -4.96
CA ILE A 78 -1.43 5.78 -4.81
C ILE A 78 -2.80 6.46 -4.70
N ALA A 79 -3.78 5.99 -5.47
CA ALA A 79 -5.11 6.60 -5.51
C ALA A 79 -5.80 6.67 -4.12
N PRO A 80 -5.94 5.57 -3.37
CA PRO A 80 -6.59 5.63 -2.06
C PRO A 80 -5.77 6.44 -1.03
N VAL A 81 -4.45 6.38 -1.08
CA VAL A 81 -3.61 7.15 -0.17
C VAL A 81 -3.75 8.65 -0.46
N SER A 82 -3.70 9.04 -1.73
CA SER A 82 -3.86 10.43 -2.15
C SER A 82 -5.22 10.98 -1.73
N TYR A 83 -6.28 10.23 -1.98
CA TYR A 83 -7.63 10.64 -1.59
C TYR A 83 -7.75 10.86 -0.08
N THR A 84 -7.16 9.97 0.71
CA THR A 84 -7.27 10.01 2.16
C THR A 84 -6.42 11.11 2.79
N HIS A 85 -5.17 11.26 2.32
CA HIS A 85 -4.19 12.15 2.96
C HIS A 85 -4.14 13.55 2.37
N LEU A 86 -4.31 13.68 1.07
CA LEU A 86 -3.97 14.90 0.35
C LEU A 86 -5.16 15.60 -0.28
N THR A 87 -6.29 14.92 -0.41
CA THR A 87 -7.47 15.39 -1.15
C THR A 87 -7.08 15.91 -2.55
N LEU A 88 -6.20 15.17 -3.25
CA LEU A 88 -5.56 15.59 -4.48
C LEU A 88 -6.06 14.83 -5.70
N PRO A 89 -6.06 15.45 -6.89
CA PRO A 89 -6.12 14.67 -8.12
C PRO A 89 -4.84 13.85 -8.27
N THR A 90 -5.00 12.59 -8.66
CA THR A 90 -3.89 11.69 -8.97
C THR A 90 -3.92 11.41 -10.46
N ILE A 91 -2.76 11.57 -11.11
CA ILE A 91 -2.62 11.31 -12.54
C ILE A 91 -1.71 10.11 -12.72
N SER A 92 -2.16 9.09 -13.44
CA SER A 92 -1.31 7.95 -13.78
C SER A 92 -1.43 7.64 -15.28
N ASP A 93 -0.31 7.20 -15.84
CA ASP A 93 -0.22 6.85 -17.26
C ASP A 93 -0.56 5.38 -17.49
#